data_f9fcb1b50a5cd78f5311cf9f83489d6a
#
_entry.id   f9fcb1b50a5cd78f5311cf9f83489d6a
#
_cell.length_a   1.000
_cell.length_b   1.000
_cell.length_c   1.000
_cell.angle_alpha   90.00
_cell.angle_beta   90.00
_cell.angle_gamma   90.00
#
_symmetry.space_group_name_H-M   'P 1'
#
loop_
_entity.id
_entity.type
_entity.pdbx_description
1 polymer ?
#
loop_
_entity_poly.entity_id
_entity_poly.type
_entity_poly.pdbx_seq_one_letter_code
_entity_poly.pdbx_strand_id
1 'polypeptide(L)'
;MRGEMKDLIRAVRSSANEVFGELGPGYNEGVYEEALSHEFRLRGLAYERQRNCEVIYKKHTVGTTRIDLIANGKLIVEAKAVKKLTESHRNQVRAYYETSGLKEGILLNFPSDSDEVAVEKVPYTSAKKRREEKPVSRKGLAKNILGQVKAAADEVCSILGTEFAYQGDDIYENALNVEFRLRKIPYIHQTSELLYKDHVVADFPAFVIDGKYLVSLTFEEHVSEETEEEMKFGLQLSKLKEGLIINFPPEAVSVEVKKVRIR
;
A
#
# COMPACT_ATOMS: atom_id res chain seq x y z
N MET A 1 13.03 -13.33 25.67
CA MET A 1 12.53 -12.93 24.32
C MET A 1 11.06 -13.28 24.06
N ARG A 2 10.62 -14.57 24.01
CA ARG A 2 9.17 -14.88 23.79
C ARG A 2 8.26 -14.45 24.94
N GLY A 3 8.71 -14.50 26.19
CA GLY A 3 7.97 -14.04 27.38
C GLY A 3 7.75 -12.53 27.36
N GLU A 4 8.82 -11.76 27.20
CA GLU A 4 8.79 -10.29 27.16
C GLU A 4 7.84 -9.73 26.10
N MET A 5 7.80 -10.34 24.88
CA MET A 5 6.89 -9.91 23.83
C MET A 5 5.43 -10.20 24.19
N LYS A 6 5.14 -11.32 24.82
CA LYS A 6 3.79 -11.62 25.31
C LYS A 6 3.34 -10.63 26.39
N ASP A 7 4.26 -10.27 27.29
CA ASP A 7 3.98 -9.30 28.36
C ASP A 7 3.77 -7.90 27.77
N LEU A 8 4.55 -7.50 26.75
CA LEU A 8 4.38 -6.26 26.04
C LEU A 8 3.02 -6.18 25.32
N ILE A 9 2.64 -7.23 24.59
CA ILE A 9 1.33 -7.31 23.92
C ILE A 9 0.19 -7.23 24.96
N ARG A 10 0.35 -7.89 26.11
CA ARG A 10 -0.63 -7.84 27.20
C ARG A 10 -0.75 -6.41 27.78
N ALA A 11 0.37 -5.73 27.98
CA ALA A 11 0.39 -4.35 28.46
C ALA A 11 -0.31 -3.40 27.47
N VAL A 12 0.01 -3.51 26.17
CA VAL A 12 -0.63 -2.73 25.11
C VAL A 12 -2.14 -3.01 25.04
N ARG A 13 -2.56 -4.28 25.10
CA ARG A 13 -3.97 -4.65 25.13
C ARG A 13 -4.69 -4.07 26.35
N SER A 14 -4.07 -4.13 27.54
CA SER A 14 -4.63 -3.55 28.75
C SER A 14 -4.81 -2.03 28.63
N SER A 15 -3.83 -1.35 28.03
CA SER A 15 -3.94 0.10 27.74
C SER A 15 -5.07 0.42 26.76
N ALA A 16 -5.22 -0.39 25.71
CA ALA A 16 -6.29 -0.20 24.74
C ALA A 16 -7.68 -0.43 25.36
N ASN A 17 -7.84 -1.43 26.23
CA ASN A 17 -9.08 -1.67 26.93
C ASN A 17 -9.42 -0.53 27.90
N GLU A 18 -8.45 0.06 28.60
CA GLU A 18 -8.65 1.24 29.45
C GLU A 18 -9.13 2.42 28.64
N VAL A 19 -8.43 2.74 27.55
CA VAL A 19 -8.83 3.83 26.63
C VAL A 19 -10.25 3.62 26.12
N PHE A 20 -10.59 2.41 25.70
CA PHE A 20 -11.92 2.12 25.16
C PHE A 20 -13.00 2.11 26.23
N GLY A 21 -12.67 1.65 27.44
CA GLY A 21 -13.58 1.71 28.60
C GLY A 21 -13.94 3.14 29.02
N GLU A 22 -12.97 4.07 28.94
CA GLU A 22 -13.19 5.49 29.30
C GLU A 22 -13.86 6.28 28.17
N LEU A 23 -13.45 6.09 26.91
CA LEU A 23 -13.97 6.87 25.79
C LEU A 23 -15.25 6.30 25.19
N GLY A 24 -15.40 4.98 25.19
CA GLY A 24 -16.45 4.29 24.46
C GLY A 24 -16.21 4.24 22.94
N PRO A 25 -17.16 3.69 22.17
CA PRO A 25 -17.11 3.59 20.72
C PRO A 25 -17.49 4.91 20.01
N GLY A 26 -17.14 5.02 18.70
CA GLY A 26 -17.67 6.04 17.80
C GLY A 26 -16.72 7.17 17.44
N TYR A 27 -15.51 7.17 17.95
CA TYR A 27 -14.48 8.11 17.54
C TYR A 27 -13.68 7.59 16.35
N ASN A 28 -12.96 8.48 15.66
CA ASN A 28 -12.05 8.11 14.60
C ASN A 28 -10.70 7.56 15.16
N GLU A 29 -9.91 6.92 14.29
CA GLU A 29 -8.62 6.29 14.65
C GLU A 29 -7.68 7.24 15.40
N GLY A 30 -7.57 8.50 14.96
CA GLY A 30 -6.66 9.47 15.56
C GLY A 30 -6.97 9.80 17.02
N VAL A 31 -8.24 9.73 17.44
CA VAL A 31 -8.63 9.92 18.85
C VAL A 31 -8.13 8.78 19.71
N TYR A 32 -8.32 7.53 19.26
CA TYR A 32 -7.82 6.36 19.99
C TYR A 32 -6.31 6.27 19.99
N GLU A 33 -5.64 6.63 18.90
CA GLU A 33 -4.17 6.71 18.83
C GLU A 33 -3.61 7.71 19.85
N GLU A 34 -4.20 8.93 19.93
CA GLU A 34 -3.80 9.95 20.89
C GLU A 34 -4.00 9.47 22.34
N ALA A 35 -5.20 8.96 22.65
CA ALA A 35 -5.50 8.45 23.98
C ALA A 35 -4.60 7.27 24.38
N LEU A 36 -4.34 6.35 23.44
CA LEU A 36 -3.44 5.21 23.67
C LEU A 36 -2.01 5.67 23.93
N SER A 37 -1.52 6.67 23.22
CA SER A 37 -0.20 7.24 23.44
C SER A 37 -0.08 7.91 24.81
N HIS A 38 -1.15 8.56 25.28
CA HIS A 38 -1.23 9.12 26.62
C HIS A 38 -1.23 8.02 27.69
N GLU A 39 -2.03 6.97 27.50
CA GLU A 39 -2.10 5.84 28.42
C GLU A 39 -0.76 5.12 28.54
N PHE A 40 0.00 4.97 27.44
CA PHE A 40 1.35 4.43 27.47
C PHE A 40 2.28 5.26 28.37
N ARG A 41 2.18 6.60 28.30
CA ARG A 41 2.94 7.50 29.20
C ARG A 41 2.57 7.30 30.66
N LEU A 42 1.28 7.20 30.97
CA LEU A 42 0.81 7.00 32.34
C LEU A 42 1.31 5.67 32.93
N ARG A 43 1.45 4.64 32.10
CA ARG A 43 1.95 3.32 32.51
C ARG A 43 3.47 3.18 32.42
N GLY A 44 4.18 4.22 32.03
CA GLY A 44 5.64 4.16 31.85
C GLY A 44 6.09 3.25 30.71
N LEU A 45 5.21 2.96 29.74
CA LEU A 45 5.53 2.18 28.56
C LEU A 45 6.20 3.09 27.52
N ALA A 46 7.46 2.80 27.19
CA ALA A 46 8.17 3.53 26.16
C ALA A 46 7.54 3.32 24.78
N TYR A 47 7.41 4.38 23.99
CA TYR A 47 6.87 4.30 22.63
C TYR A 47 7.42 5.40 21.72
N GLU A 48 7.37 5.13 20.42
CA GLU A 48 7.51 6.12 19.36
C GLU A 48 6.15 6.28 18.69
N ARG A 49 5.82 7.49 18.27
CA ARG A 49 4.55 7.80 17.61
C ARG A 49 4.80 8.41 16.24
N GLN A 50 3.97 8.01 15.26
CA GLN A 50 3.96 8.54 13.89
C GLN A 50 5.36 8.52 13.23
N ARG A 51 6.05 7.39 13.38
CA ARG A 51 7.36 7.20 12.80
C ARG A 51 7.28 7.07 11.28
N ASN A 52 7.92 7.99 10.57
CA ASN A 52 8.08 7.90 9.13
C ASN A 52 9.21 6.93 8.77
N CYS A 53 8.94 6.04 7.84
CA CYS A 53 9.90 5.09 7.27
C CYS A 53 9.91 5.21 5.74
N GLU A 54 11.10 5.27 5.15
CA GLU A 54 11.25 5.33 3.70
C GLU A 54 10.96 3.99 3.03
N VAL A 55 10.28 4.02 1.90
CA VAL A 55 10.12 2.88 0.99
C VAL A 55 11.22 2.96 -0.06
N ILE A 56 12.11 1.97 -0.05
CA ILE A 56 13.28 1.94 -0.95
C ILE A 56 13.06 0.93 -2.07
N TYR A 57 13.18 1.38 -3.30
CA TYR A 57 13.19 0.56 -4.50
C TYR A 57 14.51 0.71 -5.26
N LYS A 58 15.32 -0.36 -5.36
CA LYS A 58 16.64 -0.35 -6.06
C LYS A 58 17.50 0.88 -5.72
N LYS A 59 17.64 1.21 -4.44
CA LYS A 59 18.38 2.37 -3.91
C LYS A 59 17.74 3.74 -4.16
N HIS A 60 16.50 3.81 -4.60
CA HIS A 60 15.72 5.03 -4.77
C HIS A 60 14.60 5.05 -3.73
N THR A 61 14.43 6.18 -3.03
CA THR A 61 13.25 6.41 -2.20
C THR A 61 12.05 6.64 -3.13
N VAL A 62 11.04 5.79 -3.03
CA VAL A 62 9.83 5.83 -3.86
C VAL A 62 8.61 6.27 -3.09
N GLY A 63 8.72 6.42 -1.77
CA GLY A 63 7.66 6.92 -0.90
C GLY A 63 8.04 6.77 0.56
N THR A 64 7.07 7.00 1.43
CA THR A 64 7.20 6.85 2.89
C THR A 64 5.97 6.16 3.45
N THR A 65 6.16 5.39 4.51
CA THR A 65 5.08 4.88 5.36
C THR A 65 5.13 5.57 6.71
N ARG A 66 4.01 5.68 7.40
CA ARG A 66 3.92 6.26 8.74
C ARG A 66 3.30 5.24 9.69
N ILE A 67 4.10 4.78 10.65
CA ILE A 67 3.68 3.81 11.67
C ILE A 67 3.04 4.59 12.83
N ASP A 68 1.83 4.22 13.24
CA ASP A 68 1.10 4.93 14.31
C ASP A 68 1.88 4.90 15.62
N LEU A 69 2.16 3.70 16.14
CA LEU A 69 2.88 3.53 17.40
C LEU A 69 3.87 2.36 17.33
N ILE A 70 5.01 2.53 17.98
CA ILE A 70 5.98 1.44 18.20
C ILE A 70 6.23 1.34 19.70
N ALA A 71 5.74 0.29 20.32
CA ALA A 71 5.92 0.06 21.75
C ALA A 71 7.29 -0.57 22.04
N ASN A 72 8.03 0.01 23.01
CA ASN A 72 9.37 -0.40 23.44
C ASN A 72 10.39 -0.61 22.30
N GLY A 73 10.23 0.08 21.18
CA GLY A 73 11.08 -0.06 20.00
C GLY A 73 11.02 -1.46 19.35
N LYS A 74 9.99 -2.27 19.62
CA LYS A 74 9.93 -3.70 19.23
C LYS A 74 8.60 -4.14 18.63
N LEU A 75 7.50 -3.53 19.04
CA LEU A 75 6.16 -3.95 18.66
C LEU A 75 5.47 -2.80 17.90
N ILE A 76 5.14 -3.04 16.65
CA ILE A 76 4.27 -2.16 15.86
C ILE A 76 2.84 -2.31 16.39
N VAL A 77 2.19 -1.18 16.62
CA VAL A 77 0.81 -1.10 17.07
C VAL A 77 0.06 -0.18 16.11
N GLU A 78 -0.82 -0.75 15.33
CA GLU A 78 -1.67 -0.03 14.39
C GLU A 78 -3.09 0.03 14.94
N ALA A 79 -3.63 1.24 15.06
CA ALA A 79 -4.99 1.45 15.55
C ALA A 79 -5.99 1.54 14.39
N LYS A 80 -7.18 0.95 14.58
CA LYS A 80 -8.30 1.02 13.65
C LYS A 80 -9.59 1.28 14.40
N ALA A 81 -10.52 2.00 13.77
CA ALA A 81 -11.87 2.27 14.29
C ALA A 81 -12.91 1.84 13.25
N VAL A 82 -12.94 0.55 12.93
CA VAL A 82 -13.77 -0.04 11.87
C VAL A 82 -14.65 -1.17 12.40
N LYS A 83 -15.76 -1.46 11.73
CA LYS A 83 -16.61 -2.60 12.10
C LYS A 83 -15.88 -3.94 11.99
N LYS A 84 -15.00 -4.09 10.98
CA LYS A 84 -14.25 -5.32 10.74
C LYS A 84 -12.88 -5.04 10.13
N LEU A 85 -11.85 -5.68 10.67
CA LEU A 85 -10.51 -5.66 10.08
C LEU A 85 -10.51 -6.37 8.73
N THR A 86 -9.83 -5.77 7.75
CA THR A 86 -9.69 -6.27 6.38
C THR A 86 -8.27 -6.71 6.10
N GLU A 87 -8.04 -7.35 4.95
CA GLU A 87 -6.70 -7.71 4.50
C GLU A 87 -5.83 -6.48 4.20
N SER A 88 -6.45 -5.38 3.75
CA SER A 88 -5.75 -4.09 3.56
C SER A 88 -5.12 -3.59 4.86
N HIS A 89 -5.80 -3.71 6.01
CA HIS A 89 -5.25 -3.33 7.31
C HIS A 89 -4.05 -4.23 7.71
N ARG A 90 -4.10 -5.53 7.39
CA ARG A 90 -2.98 -6.45 7.62
C ARG A 90 -1.79 -6.14 6.72
N ASN A 91 -2.06 -5.79 5.46
CA ASN A 91 -1.02 -5.39 4.50
C ASN A 91 -0.31 -4.11 4.95
N GLN A 92 -1.02 -3.17 5.55
CA GLN A 92 -0.41 -1.99 6.16
C GLN A 92 0.65 -2.35 7.21
N VAL A 93 0.35 -3.27 8.13
CA VAL A 93 1.34 -3.74 9.13
C VAL A 93 2.47 -4.52 8.47
N ARG A 94 2.19 -5.32 7.43
CA ARG A 94 3.24 -6.03 6.67
C ARG A 94 4.19 -5.05 5.96
N ALA A 95 3.67 -3.96 5.38
CA ALA A 95 4.47 -2.90 4.79
C ALA A 95 5.40 -2.25 5.83
N TYR A 96 4.93 -2.08 7.07
CA TYR A 96 5.75 -1.56 8.16
C TYR A 96 6.90 -2.50 8.55
N TYR A 97 6.72 -3.81 8.43
CA TYR A 97 7.82 -4.75 8.64
C TYR A 97 8.95 -4.54 7.62
N GLU A 98 8.60 -4.31 6.36
CA GLU A 98 9.58 -4.12 5.28
C GLU A 98 10.33 -2.78 5.42
N THR A 99 9.66 -1.74 5.91
CA THR A 99 10.25 -0.40 6.02
C THR A 99 10.97 -0.13 7.34
N SER A 100 10.49 -0.71 8.45
CA SER A 100 11.06 -0.48 9.79
C SER A 100 12.10 -1.51 10.20
N GLY A 101 12.10 -2.69 9.58
CA GLY A 101 12.90 -3.85 10.00
C GLY A 101 12.39 -4.56 11.25
N LEU A 102 11.29 -4.11 11.85
CA LEU A 102 10.60 -4.80 12.95
C LEU A 102 9.89 -6.05 12.42
N LYS A 103 9.58 -7.00 13.30
CA LYS A 103 8.97 -8.29 12.92
C LYS A 103 7.78 -8.69 13.79
N GLU A 104 7.40 -7.83 14.70
CA GLU A 104 6.27 -8.03 15.59
C GLU A 104 5.31 -6.86 15.44
N GLY A 105 4.04 -7.15 15.16
CA GLY A 105 3.01 -6.13 14.97
C GLY A 105 1.63 -6.66 15.31
N ILE A 106 0.80 -5.77 15.77
CA ILE A 106 -0.61 -5.99 16.10
C ILE A 106 -1.49 -4.91 15.50
N LEU A 107 -2.69 -5.31 15.15
CA LEU A 107 -3.82 -4.42 14.90
C LEU A 107 -4.65 -4.31 16.16
N LEU A 108 -4.96 -3.10 16.58
CA LEU A 108 -5.96 -2.79 17.60
C LEU A 108 -7.18 -2.22 16.91
N ASN A 109 -8.33 -2.85 17.03
CA ASN A 109 -9.56 -2.29 16.49
C ASN A 109 -10.49 -1.86 17.61
N PHE A 110 -10.97 -0.62 17.52
CA PHE A 110 -11.95 0.01 18.40
C PHE A 110 -13.29 0.09 17.65
N PRO A 111 -14.06 -1.01 17.62
CA PRO A 111 -15.24 -1.11 16.77
C PRO A 111 -16.39 -0.24 17.30
N SER A 112 -17.22 0.28 16.38
CA SER A 112 -18.38 1.10 16.76
C SER A 112 -19.57 0.29 17.23
N ASP A 113 -19.55 -1.02 17.05
CA ASP A 113 -20.65 -1.96 17.32
C ASP A 113 -20.32 -3.02 18.40
N SER A 114 -19.26 -2.80 19.17
CA SER A 114 -18.82 -3.66 20.28
C SER A 114 -18.22 -2.82 21.39
N ASP A 115 -18.28 -3.34 22.62
CA ASP A 115 -17.65 -2.74 23.81
C ASP A 115 -16.26 -3.32 24.09
N GLU A 116 -15.74 -4.16 23.19
CA GLU A 116 -14.46 -4.80 23.37
C GLU A 116 -13.47 -4.43 22.24
N VAL A 117 -12.22 -4.13 22.63
CA VAL A 117 -11.12 -3.93 21.68
C VAL A 117 -10.70 -5.28 21.09
N ALA A 118 -10.75 -5.37 19.76
CA ALA A 118 -10.20 -6.52 19.09
C ALA A 118 -8.67 -6.35 18.91
N VAL A 119 -7.92 -7.39 19.27
CA VAL A 119 -6.46 -7.42 19.11
C VAL A 119 -6.07 -8.56 18.19
N GLU A 120 -5.50 -8.23 17.05
CA GLU A 120 -5.05 -9.21 16.08
C GLU A 120 -3.53 -9.12 15.89
N LYS A 121 -2.83 -10.24 16.04
CA LYS A 121 -1.40 -10.31 15.71
C LYS A 121 -1.25 -10.55 14.21
N VAL A 122 -0.48 -9.68 13.55
CA VAL A 122 -0.16 -9.84 12.12
C VAL A 122 1.15 -10.65 12.01
N PRO A 123 1.14 -11.82 11.36
CA PRO A 123 2.34 -12.62 11.19
C PRO A 123 3.36 -11.92 10.28
N TYR A 124 4.63 -11.90 10.69
CA TYR A 124 5.72 -11.51 9.80
C TYR A 124 5.96 -12.61 8.76
N THR A 125 5.86 -12.23 7.49
CA THR A 125 6.24 -13.09 6.36
C THR A 125 7.30 -12.34 5.56
N SER A 126 8.53 -12.88 5.51
CA SER A 126 9.63 -12.24 4.78
C SER A 126 9.32 -12.16 3.28
N ALA A 127 9.38 -10.96 2.71
CA ALA A 127 9.32 -10.75 1.26
C ALA A 127 10.41 -11.54 0.52
N LYS A 128 11.56 -11.76 1.17
CA LYS A 128 12.66 -12.59 0.65
C LYS A 128 12.25 -14.03 0.37
N LYS A 129 11.40 -14.63 1.20
CA LYS A 129 10.93 -16.01 1.05
C LYS A 129 10.01 -16.15 -0.17
N ARG A 130 9.22 -15.11 -0.48
CA ARG A 130 8.36 -15.05 -1.68
C ARG A 130 9.18 -14.95 -2.98
N ARG A 131 10.35 -14.30 -2.96
CA ARG A 131 11.25 -14.15 -4.11
C ARG A 131 12.00 -15.42 -4.46
N GLU A 132 12.35 -16.24 -3.46
CA GLU A 132 13.07 -17.51 -3.66
C GLU A 132 12.18 -18.59 -4.29
N GLU A 133 10.86 -18.51 -4.07
CA GLU A 133 9.90 -19.50 -4.59
C GLU A 133 9.56 -19.32 -6.07
N LYS A 134 9.73 -18.12 -6.65
CA LYS A 134 9.52 -17.85 -8.08
C LYS A 134 10.48 -16.79 -8.60
N PRO A 135 11.71 -17.14 -8.99
CA PRO A 135 12.59 -16.20 -9.64
C PRO A 135 11.96 -15.74 -10.96
N VAL A 136 11.68 -14.43 -11.07
CA VAL A 136 11.26 -13.84 -12.34
C VAL A 136 12.38 -14.04 -13.33
N SER A 137 12.13 -14.82 -14.39
CA SER A 137 13.12 -15.15 -15.41
C SER A 137 13.61 -13.87 -16.09
N ARG A 138 14.88 -13.51 -15.87
CA ARG A 138 15.57 -12.44 -16.59
C ARG A 138 15.88 -12.80 -18.05
N LYS A 139 15.43 -13.95 -18.53
CA LYS A 139 15.65 -14.40 -19.92
C LYS A 139 14.60 -13.80 -20.85
N GLY A 140 15.00 -12.81 -21.59
CA GLY A 140 14.30 -12.24 -22.71
C GLY A 140 13.81 -10.83 -22.44
N LEU A 141 14.60 -9.82 -22.78
CA LEU A 141 14.09 -8.49 -23.06
C LEU A 141 12.96 -8.65 -24.07
N ALA A 142 11.72 -8.40 -23.64
CA ALA A 142 10.58 -8.48 -24.55
C ALA A 142 10.86 -7.57 -25.75
N LYS A 143 10.74 -8.10 -26.96
CA LYS A 143 11.07 -7.39 -28.20
C LYS A 143 10.14 -6.20 -28.49
N ASN A 144 9.01 -6.11 -27.78
CA ASN A 144 8.05 -5.03 -27.94
C ASN A 144 7.91 -4.22 -26.64
N ILE A 145 7.51 -2.98 -26.80
CA ILE A 145 7.41 -1.99 -25.71
C ILE A 145 6.45 -2.46 -24.61
N LEU A 146 5.33 -3.08 -24.96
CA LEU A 146 4.32 -3.54 -23.99
C LEU A 146 4.86 -4.68 -23.10
N GLY A 147 5.64 -5.58 -23.69
CA GLY A 147 6.33 -6.62 -22.93
C GLY A 147 7.39 -6.05 -21.99
N GLN A 148 8.05 -4.95 -22.37
CA GLN A 148 9.01 -4.26 -21.50
C GLN A 148 8.29 -3.55 -20.34
N VAL A 149 7.13 -2.94 -20.58
CA VAL A 149 6.29 -2.33 -19.55
C VAL A 149 5.80 -3.38 -18.56
N LYS A 150 5.29 -4.52 -19.06
CA LYS A 150 4.90 -5.64 -18.18
C LYS A 150 6.08 -6.15 -17.35
N ALA A 151 7.24 -6.36 -17.96
CA ALA A 151 8.43 -6.82 -17.26
C ALA A 151 8.93 -5.82 -16.21
N ALA A 152 8.75 -4.51 -16.44
CA ALA A 152 9.03 -3.47 -15.46
C ALA A 152 8.08 -3.58 -14.27
N ALA A 153 6.79 -3.73 -14.52
CA ALA A 153 5.78 -3.88 -13.47
C ALA A 153 5.92 -5.19 -12.68
N ASP A 154 6.24 -6.31 -13.35
CA ASP A 154 6.56 -7.58 -12.67
C ASP A 154 7.77 -7.44 -11.73
N GLU A 155 8.80 -6.69 -12.13
CA GLU A 155 9.97 -6.43 -11.29
C GLU A 155 9.60 -5.56 -10.08
N VAL A 156 8.78 -4.51 -10.27
CA VAL A 156 8.26 -3.69 -9.16
C VAL A 156 7.47 -4.56 -8.19
N CYS A 157 6.52 -5.36 -8.69
CA CYS A 157 5.71 -6.28 -7.88
C CYS A 157 6.60 -7.28 -7.12
N SER A 158 7.63 -7.83 -7.77
CA SER A 158 8.53 -8.80 -7.12
C SER A 158 9.38 -8.19 -6.01
N ILE A 159 9.72 -6.90 -6.09
CA ILE A 159 10.57 -6.21 -5.11
C ILE A 159 9.74 -5.60 -3.98
N LEU A 160 8.66 -4.90 -4.27
CA LEU A 160 7.83 -4.22 -3.28
C LEU A 160 6.73 -5.13 -2.71
N GLY A 161 6.32 -6.18 -3.44
CA GLY A 161 5.08 -6.90 -3.12
C GLY A 161 3.86 -6.04 -3.44
N THR A 162 2.76 -6.29 -2.73
CA THR A 162 1.51 -5.53 -2.86
C THR A 162 1.06 -4.92 -1.53
N GLU A 163 1.94 -4.94 -0.53
CA GLU A 163 1.64 -4.51 0.82
C GLU A 163 1.42 -2.99 0.94
N PHE A 164 1.98 -2.20 0.01
CA PHE A 164 1.86 -0.73 0.01
C PHE A 164 0.60 -0.20 -0.69
N ALA A 165 -0.20 -1.07 -1.31
CA ALA A 165 -1.40 -0.69 -2.06
C ALA A 165 -2.45 0.10 -1.23
N TYR A 166 -2.43 -0.03 0.11
CA TYR A 166 -3.31 0.72 0.99
C TYR A 166 -3.07 2.25 0.99
N GLN A 167 -1.90 2.70 0.48
CA GLN A 167 -1.54 4.12 0.39
C GLN A 167 -1.88 4.73 -0.98
N GLY A 168 -2.52 3.97 -1.87
CA GLY A 168 -2.73 4.37 -3.25
C GLY A 168 -1.58 3.93 -4.16
N ASP A 169 -1.51 4.51 -5.33
CA ASP A 169 -0.61 4.12 -6.42
C ASP A 169 0.75 4.83 -6.42
N ASP A 170 0.92 5.94 -5.72
CA ASP A 170 2.13 6.78 -5.72
C ASP A 170 3.44 6.01 -5.56
N ILE A 171 3.50 5.05 -4.62
CA ILE A 171 4.71 4.25 -4.37
C ILE A 171 5.05 3.39 -5.59
N TYR A 172 4.04 2.77 -6.19
CA TYR A 172 4.21 1.90 -7.36
C TYR A 172 4.49 2.71 -8.61
N GLU A 173 3.85 3.87 -8.79
CA GLU A 173 4.16 4.81 -9.86
C GLU A 173 5.61 5.30 -9.78
N ASN A 174 6.06 5.69 -8.60
CA ASN A 174 7.45 6.11 -8.39
C ASN A 174 8.44 4.96 -8.66
N ALA A 175 8.11 3.74 -8.27
CA ALA A 175 8.93 2.56 -8.58
C ALA A 175 8.94 2.25 -10.09
N LEU A 176 7.81 2.37 -10.78
CA LEU A 176 7.74 2.25 -12.25
C LEU A 176 8.52 3.35 -12.96
N ASN A 177 8.48 4.60 -12.45
CA ASN A 177 9.32 5.69 -12.95
C ASN A 177 10.82 5.32 -12.91
N VAL A 178 11.26 4.66 -11.82
CA VAL A 178 12.63 4.14 -11.71
C VAL A 178 12.88 3.06 -12.78
N GLU A 179 11.98 2.07 -12.91
CA GLU A 179 12.14 0.98 -13.87
C GLU A 179 12.15 1.48 -15.31
N PHE A 180 11.23 2.38 -15.68
CA PHE A 180 11.16 2.91 -17.04
C PHE A 180 12.45 3.65 -17.41
N ARG A 181 13.01 4.43 -16.49
CA ARG A 181 14.32 5.07 -16.68
C ARG A 181 15.45 4.08 -16.82
N LEU A 182 15.53 3.07 -15.94
CA LEU A 182 16.58 2.03 -15.96
C LEU A 182 16.54 1.19 -17.24
N ARG A 183 15.33 0.95 -17.78
CA ARG A 183 15.11 0.18 -19.03
C ARG A 183 15.11 1.04 -20.28
N LYS A 184 15.23 2.38 -20.14
CA LYS A 184 15.17 3.35 -21.25
C LYS A 184 13.85 3.24 -22.03
N ILE A 185 12.74 2.95 -21.33
CA ILE A 185 11.40 2.98 -21.89
C ILE A 185 11.00 4.45 -22.04
N PRO A 186 10.63 4.93 -23.24
CA PRO A 186 10.19 6.31 -23.41
C PRO A 186 8.80 6.50 -22.79
N TYR A 187 8.69 7.42 -21.85
CA TYR A 187 7.43 7.73 -21.17
C TYR A 187 7.36 9.18 -20.72
N ILE A 188 6.13 9.64 -20.53
CA ILE A 188 5.79 10.82 -19.74
C ILE A 188 4.72 10.43 -18.71
N HIS A 189 4.72 11.06 -17.57
CA HIS A 189 3.60 11.02 -16.62
C HIS A 189 2.80 12.29 -16.82
N GLN A 190 1.50 12.17 -17.08
CA GLN A 190 0.61 13.30 -17.31
C GLN A 190 -0.74 13.07 -16.65
N THR A 191 -1.39 14.17 -16.31
CA THR A 191 -2.80 14.18 -15.92
C THR A 191 -3.61 14.78 -17.05
N SER A 192 -4.57 14.02 -17.58
CA SER A 192 -5.53 14.49 -18.56
C SER A 192 -6.77 15.02 -17.84
N GLU A 193 -7.20 16.24 -18.14
CA GLU A 193 -8.27 16.94 -17.43
C GLU A 193 -9.52 17.09 -18.27
N LEU A 194 -10.69 16.90 -17.65
CA LEU A 194 -11.99 17.28 -18.19
C LEU A 194 -12.39 18.62 -17.59
N LEU A 195 -12.58 19.61 -18.45
CA LEU A 195 -12.99 20.94 -18.04
C LEU A 195 -14.48 21.16 -18.28
N TYR A 196 -15.15 21.75 -17.30
CA TYR A 196 -16.44 22.42 -17.49
C TYR A 196 -16.19 23.91 -17.39
N LYS A 197 -16.28 24.60 -18.54
CA LYS A 197 -15.80 25.99 -18.71
C LYS A 197 -14.31 26.06 -18.38
N ASP A 198 -13.95 26.75 -17.30
CA ASP A 198 -12.57 26.94 -16.80
C ASP A 198 -12.25 26.12 -15.53
N HIS A 199 -13.18 25.24 -15.13
CA HIS A 199 -13.06 24.43 -13.92
C HIS A 199 -12.79 22.96 -14.25
N VAL A 200 -11.77 22.35 -13.62
CA VAL A 200 -11.50 20.91 -13.72
C VAL A 200 -12.59 20.16 -12.96
N VAL A 201 -13.36 19.33 -13.66
CA VAL A 201 -14.45 18.53 -13.08
C VAL A 201 -14.09 17.05 -12.94
N ALA A 202 -13.10 16.59 -13.68
CA ALA A 202 -12.50 15.28 -13.55
C ALA A 202 -11.09 15.29 -14.11
N ASP A 203 -10.24 14.39 -13.62
CA ASP A 203 -8.89 14.17 -14.11
C ASP A 203 -8.57 12.69 -14.23
N PHE A 204 -7.52 12.37 -14.98
CA PHE A 204 -7.02 11.02 -15.16
C PHE A 204 -5.49 11.05 -15.22
N PRO A 205 -4.81 10.79 -14.09
CA PRO A 205 -3.36 10.65 -14.04
C PRO A 205 -2.94 9.31 -14.67
N ALA A 206 -1.93 9.33 -15.52
CA ALA A 206 -1.45 8.11 -16.17
C ALA A 206 -0.06 8.31 -16.79
N PHE A 207 0.63 7.20 -17.08
CA PHE A 207 1.78 7.22 -17.97
C PHE A 207 1.36 7.17 -19.43
N VAL A 208 2.05 7.93 -20.27
CA VAL A 208 1.98 7.75 -21.72
C VAL A 208 3.29 7.16 -22.20
N ILE A 209 3.22 5.93 -22.68
CA ILE A 209 4.38 5.15 -23.14
C ILE A 209 4.49 5.27 -24.66
N ASP A 210 5.70 5.63 -25.14
CA ASP A 210 6.03 5.77 -26.59
C ASP A 210 5.06 6.70 -27.35
N GLY A 211 4.41 7.64 -26.63
CA GLY A 211 3.40 8.52 -27.20
C GLY A 211 2.13 7.84 -27.73
N LYS A 212 1.90 6.55 -27.39
CA LYS A 212 0.82 5.73 -27.98
C LYS A 212 -0.05 5.04 -26.95
N TYR A 213 0.51 4.63 -25.82
CA TYR A 213 -0.17 3.78 -24.85
C TYR A 213 -0.40 4.55 -23.57
N LEU A 214 -1.67 4.69 -23.18
CA LEU A 214 -2.04 5.16 -21.85
C LEU A 214 -1.90 4.02 -20.85
N VAL A 215 -1.24 4.24 -19.72
CA VAL A 215 -0.98 3.19 -18.73
C VAL A 215 -1.40 3.68 -17.35
N SER A 216 -2.37 3.01 -16.74
CA SER A 216 -2.81 3.23 -15.35
C SER A 216 -2.53 2.02 -14.48
N LEU A 217 -2.58 2.22 -13.16
CA LEU A 217 -2.40 1.18 -12.16
C LEU A 217 -3.72 0.90 -11.45
N THR A 218 -3.86 -0.34 -10.95
CA THR A 218 -4.93 -0.72 -10.03
C THR A 218 -4.47 -1.84 -9.10
N PHE A 219 -5.22 -2.09 -8.00
CA PHE A 219 -4.88 -3.04 -6.93
C PHE A 219 -6.08 -3.92 -6.59
N GLU A 220 -6.75 -4.43 -7.59
CA GLU A 220 -7.96 -5.25 -7.48
C GLU A 220 -7.61 -6.75 -7.51
N GLU A 221 -8.49 -7.62 -7.02
CA GLU A 221 -8.33 -9.06 -7.22
C GLU A 221 -8.29 -9.40 -8.71
N HIS A 222 -9.17 -8.74 -9.49
CA HIS A 222 -9.24 -8.78 -10.96
C HIS A 222 -9.66 -7.41 -11.45
N VAL A 223 -9.17 -7.02 -12.62
CA VAL A 223 -9.56 -5.75 -13.26
C VAL A 223 -11.07 -5.74 -13.51
N SER A 224 -11.77 -4.83 -12.83
CA SER A 224 -13.23 -4.68 -12.92
C SER A 224 -13.69 -4.03 -14.23
N GLU A 225 -14.99 -4.11 -14.51
CA GLU A 225 -15.58 -3.36 -15.63
C GLU A 225 -15.51 -1.84 -15.40
N GLU A 226 -15.64 -1.40 -14.15
CA GLU A 226 -15.52 0.02 -13.76
C GLU A 226 -14.14 0.57 -14.11
N THR A 227 -13.08 -0.13 -13.73
CA THR A 227 -11.69 0.24 -14.07
C THR A 227 -11.43 0.25 -15.58
N GLU A 228 -12.09 -0.64 -16.34
CA GLU A 228 -12.03 -0.59 -17.81
C GLU A 228 -12.73 0.65 -18.38
N GLU A 229 -13.89 1.02 -17.85
CA GLU A 229 -14.60 2.24 -18.29
C GLU A 229 -13.81 3.49 -17.91
N GLU A 230 -13.18 3.55 -16.75
CA GLU A 230 -12.26 4.63 -16.36
C GLU A 230 -11.09 4.74 -17.35
N MET A 231 -10.48 3.62 -17.76
CA MET A 231 -9.42 3.65 -18.78
C MET A 231 -9.95 4.16 -20.13
N LYS A 232 -11.16 3.78 -20.54
CA LYS A 232 -11.77 4.31 -21.79
C LYS A 232 -11.99 5.83 -21.70
N PHE A 233 -12.44 6.29 -20.54
CA PHE A 233 -12.55 7.72 -20.27
C PHE A 233 -11.19 8.43 -20.37
N GLY A 234 -10.16 7.91 -19.72
CA GLY A 234 -8.79 8.43 -19.82
C GLY A 234 -8.26 8.46 -21.25
N LEU A 235 -8.54 7.43 -22.06
CA LEU A 235 -8.18 7.39 -23.47
C LEU A 235 -8.88 8.49 -24.30
N GLN A 236 -10.15 8.78 -24.01
CA GLN A 236 -10.88 9.88 -24.64
C GLN A 236 -10.27 11.24 -24.29
N LEU A 237 -9.97 11.46 -23.00
CA LEU A 237 -9.35 12.71 -22.53
C LEU A 237 -7.96 12.94 -23.14
N SER A 238 -7.12 11.90 -23.14
CA SER A 238 -5.77 11.96 -23.68
C SER A 238 -5.69 11.92 -25.20
N LYS A 239 -6.80 11.67 -25.90
CA LYS A 239 -6.88 11.45 -27.36
C LYS A 239 -6.00 10.28 -27.83
N LEU A 240 -5.77 9.30 -26.97
CA LEU A 240 -5.09 8.04 -27.31
C LEU A 240 -6.12 6.95 -27.58
N LYS A 241 -5.69 5.89 -28.28
CA LYS A 241 -6.59 4.78 -28.68
C LYS A 241 -6.30 3.47 -27.98
N GLU A 242 -5.13 3.32 -27.40
CA GLU A 242 -4.70 2.07 -26.75
C GLU A 242 -4.29 2.33 -25.31
N GLY A 243 -4.87 1.60 -24.39
CA GLY A 243 -4.60 1.63 -22.96
C GLY A 243 -4.11 0.28 -22.41
N LEU A 244 -3.38 0.36 -21.31
CA LEU A 244 -2.95 -0.79 -20.50
C LEU A 244 -3.30 -0.49 -19.05
N ILE A 245 -4.09 -1.36 -18.45
CA ILE A 245 -4.29 -1.40 -17.01
C ILE A 245 -3.28 -2.39 -16.44
N ILE A 246 -2.40 -1.92 -15.56
CA ILE A 246 -1.48 -2.77 -14.80
C ILE A 246 -2.09 -3.00 -13.43
N ASN A 247 -2.59 -4.20 -13.21
CA ASN A 247 -3.14 -4.58 -11.93
C ASN A 247 -2.08 -5.28 -11.07
N PHE A 248 -1.98 -4.86 -9.82
CA PHE A 248 -1.18 -5.49 -8.77
C PHE A 248 -2.12 -6.24 -7.82
N PRO A 249 -2.55 -7.47 -8.15
CA PRO A 249 -3.53 -8.17 -7.33
C PRO A 249 -2.99 -8.42 -5.93
N PRO A 250 -3.82 -8.38 -4.89
CA PRO A 250 -3.41 -8.65 -3.51
C PRO A 250 -2.63 -9.97 -3.39
N GLU A 251 -1.53 -9.97 -2.65
CA GLU A 251 -0.63 -11.12 -2.43
C GLU A 251 0.00 -11.72 -3.70
N ALA A 252 -0.14 -11.07 -4.85
CA ALA A 252 0.44 -11.55 -6.09
C ALA A 252 1.97 -11.37 -6.14
N VAL A 253 2.63 -12.22 -6.92
CA VAL A 253 4.07 -12.14 -7.20
C VAL A 253 4.36 -11.59 -8.61
N SER A 254 3.31 -11.34 -9.39
CA SER A 254 3.37 -10.78 -10.74
C SER A 254 2.10 -10.01 -11.03
N VAL A 255 2.20 -9.02 -11.92
CA VAL A 255 1.08 -8.19 -12.32
C VAL A 255 0.19 -8.86 -13.36
N GLU A 256 -1.11 -8.55 -13.32
CA GLU A 256 -2.04 -8.74 -14.42
C GLU A 256 -1.98 -7.51 -15.35
N VAL A 257 -2.01 -7.71 -16.67
CA VAL A 257 -2.06 -6.61 -17.64
C VAL A 257 -3.24 -6.78 -18.56
N LYS A 258 -4.15 -5.81 -18.54
CA LYS A 258 -5.33 -5.77 -19.40
C LYS A 258 -5.20 -4.68 -20.44
N LYS A 259 -5.46 -5.02 -21.71
CA LYS A 259 -5.47 -4.07 -22.84
C LYS A 259 -6.87 -3.55 -23.05
N VAL A 260 -6.98 -2.23 -23.18
CA VAL A 260 -8.23 -1.55 -23.51
C VAL A 260 -8.04 -0.77 -24.80
N ARG A 261 -9.05 -0.73 -25.65
CA ARG A 261 -9.04 0.03 -26.92
C ARG A 261 -10.35 0.76 -27.11
N ILE A 262 -10.25 1.96 -27.65
CA ILE A 262 -11.40 2.71 -28.18
C ILE A 262 -11.29 2.83 -29.69
N ARG A 263 -12.42 3.00 -30.36
CA ARG A 263 -12.52 3.09 -31.82
C ARG A 263 -12.03 4.42 -32.38
#